data_63a6181090790165926ec4444ca3ef36
#
_entry.id   63a6181090790165926ec4444ca3ef36
#
_cell.length_a   1.000
_cell.length_b   1.000
_cell.length_c   1.000
_cell.angle_alpha   90.00
_cell.angle_beta   90.00
_cell.angle_gamma   90.00
#
_symmetry.space_group_name_H-M   'P 1'
#
loop_
_entity.id
_entity.type
_entity.pdbx_description
1 polymer ?
#
loop_
_entity_poly.entity_id
_entity_poly.type
_entity_poly.pdbx_seq_one_letter_code
_entity_poly.pdbx_strand_id
1 'polypeptide(L)'
;MLTRILFAAILCLTSAYAVAQADTGPASDVGAIHRLINQYTKAVDTVDLKLLSQIWSHSPEVSFIYPLGEEHGFDAIEQHVFQNVMGGMFSARDLETNRVAIHVSGNAAWSEFHWVFHATMRKDESAVITHGVETQVYRKESGNWRLVHVHYSEDRQAVP
;
A
#
# COMPACT_ATOMS: atom_id res chain seq x y z
N MET A 1 -29.33 54.70 -32.83
CA MET A 1 -29.47 53.22 -32.92
C MET A 1 -28.24 52.60 -32.33
N LEU A 2 -28.29 52.17 -31.05
CA LEU A 2 -27.20 51.49 -30.41
C LEU A 2 -27.50 49.98 -30.37
N THR A 3 -26.71 49.22 -31.10
CA THR A 3 -26.80 47.74 -31.13
C THR A 3 -26.02 47.18 -29.97
N ARG A 4 -26.71 46.58 -28.97
CA ARG A 4 -26.11 45.87 -27.86
C ARG A 4 -25.74 44.44 -28.30
N ILE A 5 -24.45 44.10 -28.32
CA ILE A 5 -23.95 42.76 -28.53
C ILE A 5 -23.90 42.08 -27.17
N LEU A 6 -24.72 41.05 -26.96
CA LEU A 6 -24.67 40.16 -25.81
C LEU A 6 -23.57 39.11 -26.05
N PHE A 7 -22.51 39.14 -25.26
CA PHE A 7 -21.57 38.02 -25.17
C PHE A 7 -22.10 36.97 -24.17
N ALA A 8 -22.51 35.82 -24.67
CA ALA A 8 -22.83 34.68 -23.85
C ALA A 8 -21.53 33.92 -23.50
N ALA A 9 -21.08 34.02 -22.27
CA ALA A 9 -19.97 33.21 -21.76
C ALA A 9 -20.47 31.79 -21.51
N ILE A 10 -20.03 30.83 -22.34
CA ILE A 10 -20.26 29.41 -22.12
C ILE A 10 -19.21 28.93 -21.09
N LEU A 11 -19.67 28.69 -19.87
CA LEU A 11 -18.85 28.12 -18.79
C LEU A 11 -18.79 26.60 -19.00
N CYS A 12 -17.70 26.08 -19.61
CA CYS A 12 -17.45 24.65 -19.69
C CYS A 12 -17.03 24.15 -18.32
N LEU A 13 -17.95 23.55 -17.57
CA LEU A 13 -17.66 22.76 -16.37
C LEU A 13 -17.04 21.43 -16.82
N THR A 14 -15.71 21.32 -16.82
CA THR A 14 -15.01 20.05 -16.93
C THR A 14 -15.07 19.34 -15.59
N SER A 15 -16.06 18.48 -15.42
CA SER A 15 -16.10 17.52 -14.30
C SER A 15 -14.96 16.54 -14.49
N ALA A 16 -13.89 16.65 -13.70
CA ALA A 16 -12.86 15.63 -13.59
C ALA A 16 -13.49 14.42 -12.91
N TYR A 17 -13.90 13.43 -13.69
CA TYR A 17 -14.25 12.12 -13.15
C TYR A 17 -12.95 11.43 -12.70
N ALA A 18 -12.75 11.31 -11.40
CA ALA A 18 -11.76 10.37 -10.86
C ALA A 18 -12.26 8.96 -11.23
N VAL A 19 -11.68 8.36 -12.26
CA VAL A 19 -11.92 6.96 -12.59
C VAL A 19 -11.29 6.14 -11.47
N ALA A 20 -12.13 5.55 -10.64
CA ALA A 20 -11.65 4.54 -9.69
C ALA A 20 -11.04 3.41 -10.51
N GLN A 21 -9.77 3.10 -10.26
CA GLN A 21 -9.08 2.03 -10.95
C GLN A 21 -9.73 0.70 -10.52
N ALA A 22 -10.31 -0.03 -11.48
CA ALA A 22 -11.03 -1.27 -11.20
C ALA A 22 -10.08 -2.45 -11.19
N ASP A 23 -10.36 -3.43 -10.35
CA ASP A 23 -9.65 -4.71 -10.33
C ASP A 23 -9.73 -5.41 -11.69
N THR A 24 -8.63 -6.06 -12.10
CA THR A 24 -8.57 -6.83 -13.34
C THR A 24 -8.03 -8.23 -13.10
N GLY A 25 -8.61 -9.23 -13.76
CA GLY A 25 -8.20 -10.63 -13.69
C GLY A 25 -9.28 -11.58 -13.17
N PRO A 26 -8.95 -12.86 -12.96
CA PRO A 26 -9.90 -13.84 -12.41
C PRO A 26 -10.34 -13.46 -11.00
N ALA A 27 -11.65 -13.47 -10.73
CA ALA A 27 -12.21 -13.04 -9.44
C ALA A 27 -11.66 -13.84 -8.24
N SER A 28 -11.32 -15.11 -8.41
CA SER A 28 -10.71 -15.95 -7.37
C SER A 28 -9.30 -15.47 -6.98
N ASP A 29 -8.51 -15.04 -7.96
CA ASP A 29 -7.16 -14.55 -7.74
C ASP A 29 -7.19 -13.13 -7.15
N VAL A 30 -8.03 -12.25 -7.68
CA VAL A 30 -8.30 -10.93 -7.09
C VAL A 30 -8.71 -11.05 -5.62
N GLY A 31 -9.65 -11.94 -5.30
CA GLY A 31 -10.07 -12.20 -3.93
C GLY A 31 -8.95 -12.78 -3.04
N ALA A 32 -8.02 -13.55 -3.62
CA ALA A 32 -6.85 -14.04 -2.88
C ALA A 32 -5.86 -12.92 -2.56
N ILE A 33 -5.62 -11.99 -3.49
CA ILE A 33 -4.76 -10.82 -3.26
C ILE A 33 -5.40 -9.89 -2.21
N HIS A 34 -6.70 -9.61 -2.25
CA HIS A 34 -7.38 -8.85 -1.19
C HIS A 34 -7.15 -9.45 0.20
N ARG A 35 -7.24 -10.80 0.31
CA ARG A 35 -6.93 -11.48 1.58
C ARG A 35 -5.48 -11.30 2.01
N LEU A 36 -4.51 -11.32 1.07
CA LEU A 36 -3.11 -11.06 1.39
C LEU A 36 -2.88 -9.64 1.89
N ILE A 37 -3.51 -8.63 1.27
CA ILE A 37 -3.44 -7.24 1.74
C ILE A 37 -3.96 -7.14 3.18
N ASN A 38 -5.12 -7.74 3.49
CA ASN A 38 -5.68 -7.75 4.84
C ASN A 38 -4.79 -8.51 5.86
N GLN A 39 -4.11 -9.57 5.42
CA GLN A 39 -3.16 -10.28 6.27
C GLN A 39 -1.87 -9.47 6.49
N TYR A 40 -1.43 -8.72 5.48
CA TYR A 40 -0.30 -7.83 5.58
C TYR A 40 -0.58 -6.68 6.57
N THR A 41 -1.72 -5.98 6.47
CA THR A 41 -2.08 -4.93 7.44
C THR A 41 -2.12 -5.49 8.86
N LYS A 42 -2.74 -6.66 9.05
CA LYS A 42 -2.75 -7.33 10.35
C LYS A 42 -1.35 -7.67 10.85
N ALA A 43 -0.45 -8.16 9.97
CA ALA A 43 0.93 -8.48 10.37
C ALA A 43 1.72 -7.22 10.78
N VAL A 44 1.47 -6.07 10.12
CA VAL A 44 2.03 -4.77 10.50
C VAL A 44 1.51 -4.35 11.89
N ASP A 45 0.20 -4.38 12.10
CA ASP A 45 -0.44 -3.90 13.33
C ASP A 45 0.01 -4.69 14.56
N THR A 46 0.11 -6.00 14.41
CA THR A 46 0.39 -6.92 15.54
C THR A 46 1.86 -7.38 15.62
N VAL A 47 2.68 -7.05 14.60
CA VAL A 47 4.04 -7.62 14.43
C VAL A 47 4.01 -9.16 14.50
N ASP A 48 3.01 -9.74 13.80
CA ASP A 48 2.87 -11.20 13.75
C ASP A 48 3.84 -11.79 12.71
N LEU A 49 5.03 -12.15 13.18
CA LEU A 49 6.10 -12.71 12.33
C LEU A 49 5.71 -14.06 11.72
N LYS A 50 4.86 -14.84 12.39
CA LYS A 50 4.34 -16.10 11.83
C LYS A 50 3.42 -15.84 10.65
N LEU A 51 2.50 -14.89 10.77
CA LEU A 51 1.62 -14.48 9.68
C LEU A 51 2.45 -13.88 8.54
N LEU A 52 3.46 -13.06 8.86
CA LEU A 52 4.36 -12.48 7.89
C LEU A 52 5.04 -13.55 7.04
N SER A 53 5.64 -14.58 7.68
CA SER A 53 6.26 -15.71 7.01
C SER A 53 5.29 -16.50 6.12
N GLN A 54 3.99 -16.50 6.41
CA GLN A 54 2.98 -17.17 5.60
C GLN A 54 2.57 -16.41 4.34
N ILE A 55 2.65 -15.10 4.35
CA ILE A 55 2.21 -14.25 3.23
C ILE A 55 3.34 -13.88 2.28
N TRP A 56 4.59 -13.82 2.75
CA TRP A 56 5.75 -13.53 1.93
C TRP A 56 6.30 -14.78 1.22
N SER A 57 6.91 -14.57 0.06
CA SER A 57 7.83 -15.52 -0.54
C SER A 57 9.15 -15.55 0.24
N HIS A 58 9.76 -16.73 0.37
CA HIS A 58 11.09 -16.90 0.96
C HIS A 58 12.21 -16.92 -0.10
N SER A 59 11.91 -16.46 -1.32
CA SER A 59 12.92 -16.29 -2.36
C SER A 59 13.93 -15.20 -1.95
N PRO A 60 15.23 -15.35 -2.27
CA PRO A 60 16.22 -14.30 -2.03
C PRO A 60 15.96 -13.02 -2.83
N GLU A 61 15.10 -13.08 -3.84
CA GLU A 61 14.77 -11.94 -4.73
C GLU A 61 13.68 -11.02 -4.17
N VAL A 62 13.06 -11.35 -3.03
CA VAL A 62 12.05 -10.48 -2.44
C VAL A 62 12.68 -9.18 -1.94
N SER A 63 11.93 -8.09 -2.02
CA SER A 63 12.45 -6.78 -1.64
C SER A 63 11.37 -5.89 -1.00
N PHE A 64 11.82 -4.97 -0.17
CA PHE A 64 10.99 -4.00 0.51
C PHE A 64 11.66 -2.62 0.43
N ILE A 65 11.02 -1.67 -0.24
CA ILE A 65 11.52 -0.30 -0.38
C ILE A 65 10.64 0.63 0.45
N TYR A 66 11.26 1.44 1.28
CA TYR A 66 10.56 2.32 2.22
C TYR A 66 11.40 3.60 2.49
N PRO A 67 10.86 4.64 3.13
CA PRO A 67 11.57 5.91 3.31
C PRO A 67 12.92 5.83 4.05
N LEU A 68 13.17 4.77 4.81
CA LEU A 68 14.43 4.58 5.53
C LEU A 68 15.46 3.77 4.73
N GLY A 69 15.10 3.18 3.59
CA GLY A 69 16.02 2.40 2.75
C GLY A 69 15.36 1.29 1.96
N GLU A 70 16.12 0.24 1.70
CA GLU A 70 15.66 -0.97 1.01
C GLU A 70 16.21 -2.21 1.70
N GLU A 71 15.40 -3.29 1.70
CA GLU A 71 15.77 -4.60 2.23
C GLU A 71 15.58 -5.67 1.17
N HIS A 72 16.47 -6.65 1.13
CA HIS A 72 16.44 -7.78 0.22
C HIS A 72 16.48 -9.11 0.98
N GLY A 73 15.63 -10.05 0.54
CA GLY A 73 15.43 -11.33 1.20
C GLY A 73 14.49 -11.25 2.41
N PHE A 74 13.74 -12.33 2.63
CA PHE A 74 12.71 -12.35 3.67
C PHE A 74 13.26 -12.10 5.07
N ASP A 75 14.41 -12.70 5.43
CA ASP A 75 15.01 -12.57 6.76
C ASP A 75 15.38 -11.11 7.09
N ALA A 76 15.93 -10.36 6.10
CA ALA A 76 16.26 -8.95 6.29
C ALA A 76 14.97 -8.10 6.44
N ILE A 77 13.94 -8.38 5.64
CA ILE A 77 12.64 -7.71 5.75
C ILE A 77 12.02 -7.96 7.12
N GLU A 78 11.97 -9.22 7.57
CA GLU A 78 11.46 -9.59 8.89
C GLU A 78 12.21 -8.86 10.01
N GLN A 79 13.55 -8.92 9.98
CA GLN A 79 14.38 -8.35 11.04
C GLN A 79 14.34 -6.82 11.05
N HIS A 80 14.58 -6.19 9.90
CA HIS A 80 14.81 -4.75 9.87
C HIS A 80 13.49 -3.97 9.80
N VAL A 81 12.55 -4.40 8.96
CA VAL A 81 11.27 -3.67 8.82
C VAL A 81 10.32 -4.02 9.96
N PHE A 82 10.05 -5.32 10.17
CA PHE A 82 8.98 -5.70 11.11
C PHE A 82 9.45 -5.72 12.56
N GLN A 83 10.59 -6.33 12.86
CA GLN A 83 11.05 -6.38 14.26
C GLN A 83 11.64 -5.04 14.71
N ASN A 84 12.58 -4.45 13.96
CA ASN A 84 13.29 -3.26 14.41
C ASN A 84 12.45 -1.98 14.22
N VAL A 85 11.83 -1.77 13.06
CA VAL A 85 11.02 -0.57 12.82
C VAL A 85 9.64 -0.73 13.44
N MET A 86 8.82 -1.66 12.95
CA MET A 86 7.43 -1.77 13.39
C MET A 86 7.32 -2.17 14.87
N GLY A 87 8.06 -3.15 15.33
CA GLY A 87 8.06 -3.62 16.72
C GLY A 87 8.93 -2.77 17.66
N GLY A 88 10.09 -2.31 17.19
CA GLY A 88 11.05 -1.57 17.99
C GLY A 88 10.69 -0.10 18.20
N MET A 89 10.19 0.58 17.18
CA MET A 89 9.88 2.02 17.25
C MET A 89 8.49 2.32 17.80
N PHE A 90 7.49 1.46 17.51
CA PHE A 90 6.09 1.72 17.84
C PHE A 90 5.55 0.76 18.90
N SER A 91 4.81 1.28 19.87
CA SER A 91 4.08 0.50 20.88
C SER A 91 2.68 0.12 20.42
N ALA A 92 2.04 0.93 19.59
CA ALA A 92 0.77 0.67 18.94
C ALA A 92 0.85 1.03 17.45
N ARG A 93 0.10 0.32 16.61
CA ARG A 93 0.05 0.47 15.16
C ARG A 93 -1.34 0.14 14.66
N ASP A 94 -1.78 0.85 13.64
CA ASP A 94 -3.02 0.61 12.91
C ASP A 94 -2.83 1.09 11.48
N LEU A 95 -2.77 0.16 10.53
CA LEU A 95 -2.56 0.41 9.11
C LEU A 95 -3.89 0.23 8.36
N GLU A 96 -4.48 1.33 7.99
CA GLU A 96 -5.68 1.36 7.16
C GLU A 96 -5.32 1.44 5.67
N THR A 97 -6.04 0.70 4.83
CA THR A 97 -5.89 0.76 3.38
C THR A 97 -7.20 1.16 2.71
N ASN A 98 -7.10 1.94 1.66
CA ASN A 98 -8.24 2.35 0.84
C ASN A 98 -7.83 2.52 -0.64
N ARG A 99 -8.83 2.65 -1.53
CA ARG A 99 -8.63 2.79 -2.98
C ARG A 99 -7.76 1.67 -3.56
N VAL A 100 -7.98 0.45 -3.10
CA VAL A 100 -7.22 -0.73 -3.55
C VAL A 100 -7.60 -1.04 -4.99
N ALA A 101 -6.59 -1.15 -5.86
CA ALA A 101 -6.70 -1.65 -7.23
C ALA A 101 -5.77 -2.86 -7.40
N ILE A 102 -6.27 -3.94 -7.99
CA ILE A 102 -5.53 -5.21 -8.15
C ILE A 102 -5.53 -5.60 -9.63
N HIS A 103 -4.36 -5.98 -10.12
CA HIS A 103 -4.16 -6.41 -11.50
C HIS A 103 -3.49 -7.77 -11.52
N VAL A 104 -4.17 -8.78 -12.09
CA VAL A 104 -3.67 -10.15 -12.19
C VAL A 104 -3.32 -10.48 -13.64
N SER A 105 -2.12 -11.00 -13.86
CA SER A 105 -1.63 -11.46 -15.16
C SER A 105 -0.93 -12.81 -15.00
N GLY A 106 -1.65 -13.91 -15.28
CA GLY A 106 -1.13 -15.27 -15.12
C GLY A 106 -0.72 -15.56 -13.67
N ASN A 107 0.56 -15.85 -13.46
CA ASN A 107 1.12 -16.16 -12.14
C ASN A 107 1.75 -14.92 -11.44
N ALA A 108 1.58 -13.73 -12.00
CA ALA A 108 2.01 -12.48 -11.41
C ALA A 108 0.80 -11.57 -11.17
N ALA A 109 0.87 -10.75 -10.14
CA ALA A 109 -0.11 -9.72 -9.86
C ALA A 109 0.57 -8.52 -9.20
N TRP A 110 -0.07 -7.37 -9.28
CA TRP A 110 0.31 -6.21 -8.48
C TRP A 110 -0.95 -5.52 -7.95
N SER A 111 -0.77 -4.80 -6.86
CA SER A 111 -1.79 -3.90 -6.32
C SER A 111 -1.21 -2.53 -6.03
N GLU A 112 -2.06 -1.53 -6.11
CA GLU A 112 -1.80 -0.18 -5.67
C GLU A 112 -2.91 0.22 -4.71
N PHE A 113 -2.56 0.87 -3.60
CA PHE A 113 -3.53 1.36 -2.65
C PHE A 113 -2.99 2.57 -1.88
N HIS A 114 -3.90 3.39 -1.39
CA HIS A 114 -3.57 4.43 -0.42
C HIS A 114 -3.61 3.84 0.98
N TRP A 115 -2.72 4.34 1.84
CA TRP A 115 -2.67 3.91 3.23
C TRP A 115 -2.66 5.11 4.18
N VAL A 116 -3.16 4.88 5.39
CA VAL A 116 -2.99 5.75 6.56
C VAL A 116 -2.45 4.89 7.68
N PHE A 117 -1.40 5.34 8.32
CA PHE A 117 -0.76 4.65 9.43
C PHE A 117 -0.87 5.49 10.70
N HIS A 118 -1.59 4.98 11.68
CA HIS A 118 -1.70 5.52 13.01
C HIS A 118 -0.79 4.73 13.94
N ALA A 119 0.11 5.39 14.64
CA ALA A 119 1.04 4.72 15.53
C ALA A 119 1.32 5.53 16.79
N THR A 120 1.81 4.85 17.82
CA THR A 120 2.33 5.47 19.04
C THR A 120 3.81 5.16 19.14
N MET A 121 4.65 6.19 19.22
CA MET A 121 6.09 6.02 19.41
C MET A 121 6.38 5.41 20.77
N ARG A 122 7.22 4.37 20.80
CA ARG A 122 7.64 3.72 22.05
C ARG A 122 8.51 4.62 22.91
N LYS A 123 9.27 5.53 22.28
CA LYS A 123 10.25 6.39 22.93
C LYS A 123 9.62 7.40 23.91
N ASP A 124 8.51 8.02 23.52
CA ASP A 124 7.94 9.18 24.23
C ASP A 124 6.40 9.20 24.22
N GLU A 125 5.79 8.08 23.79
CA GLU A 125 4.34 7.90 23.67
C GLU A 125 3.65 8.91 22.73
N SER A 126 4.40 9.62 21.90
CA SER A 126 3.83 10.55 20.93
C SER A 126 3.05 9.82 19.85
N ALA A 127 1.93 10.40 19.43
CA ALA A 127 1.15 9.90 18.31
C ALA A 127 1.82 10.28 16.98
N VAL A 128 1.80 9.34 16.03
CA VAL A 128 2.27 9.51 14.65
C VAL A 128 1.12 9.18 13.72
N ILE A 129 0.87 10.05 12.75
CA ILE A 129 -0.07 9.79 11.65
C ILE A 129 0.65 10.11 10.36
N THR A 130 0.82 9.11 9.52
CA THR A 130 1.40 9.25 8.19
C THR A 130 0.48 8.60 7.16
N HIS A 131 0.61 8.98 5.90
CA HIS A 131 -0.19 8.46 4.81
C HIS A 131 0.60 8.49 3.51
N GLY A 132 0.15 7.70 2.55
CA GLY A 132 0.82 7.64 1.25
C GLY A 132 0.23 6.61 0.32
N VAL A 133 1.05 6.16 -0.62
CA VAL A 133 0.70 5.14 -1.61
C VAL A 133 1.66 3.97 -1.49
N GLU A 134 1.13 2.77 -1.63
CA GLU A 134 1.91 1.53 -1.63
C GLU A 134 1.61 0.72 -2.88
N THR A 135 2.66 0.16 -3.47
CA THR A 135 2.60 -0.85 -4.53
C THR A 135 3.11 -2.17 -3.96
N GLN A 136 2.32 -3.21 -4.13
CA GLN A 136 2.71 -4.58 -3.80
C GLN A 136 2.74 -5.44 -5.06
N VAL A 137 3.74 -6.31 -5.18
CA VAL A 137 3.84 -7.31 -6.27
C VAL A 137 3.74 -8.69 -5.67
N TYR A 138 3.00 -9.55 -6.36
CA TYR A 138 2.72 -10.92 -5.94
C TYR A 138 3.12 -11.93 -7.01
N ARG A 139 3.48 -13.13 -6.58
CA ARG A 139 3.77 -14.27 -7.44
C ARG A 139 3.00 -15.50 -6.93
N LYS A 140 2.45 -16.29 -7.84
CA LYS A 140 1.80 -17.56 -7.49
C LYS A 140 2.86 -18.65 -7.39
N GLU A 141 3.05 -19.19 -6.19
CA GLU A 141 4.02 -20.25 -5.87
C GLU A 141 3.27 -21.49 -5.40
N SER A 142 3.42 -22.61 -6.11
CA SER A 142 2.72 -23.86 -5.81
C SER A 142 1.20 -23.69 -5.61
N GLY A 143 0.58 -22.83 -6.45
CA GLY A 143 -0.85 -22.54 -6.41
C GLY A 143 -1.29 -21.48 -5.39
N ASN A 144 -0.39 -20.97 -4.56
CA ASN A 144 -0.66 -19.94 -3.56
C ASN A 144 -0.02 -18.61 -3.94
N TRP A 145 -0.73 -17.52 -3.77
CA TRP A 145 -0.18 -16.19 -3.94
C TRP A 145 0.75 -15.84 -2.77
N ARG A 146 1.90 -15.23 -3.09
CA ARG A 146 2.91 -14.75 -2.14
C ARG A 146 3.32 -13.33 -2.50
N LEU A 147 3.54 -12.51 -1.48
CA LEU A 147 4.10 -11.18 -1.61
C LEU A 147 5.60 -11.30 -1.96
N VAL A 148 6.05 -10.61 -2.99
CA VAL A 148 7.45 -10.65 -3.43
C VAL A 148 8.11 -9.28 -3.43
N HIS A 149 7.33 -8.20 -3.45
CA HIS A 149 7.85 -6.86 -3.40
C HIS A 149 6.85 -5.91 -2.77
N VAL A 150 7.36 -4.99 -1.96
CA VAL A 150 6.64 -3.85 -1.43
C VAL A 150 7.45 -2.60 -1.71
N HIS A 151 6.78 -1.56 -2.18
CA HIS A 151 7.32 -0.21 -2.22
C HIS A 151 6.25 0.75 -1.74
N TYR A 152 6.51 1.46 -0.65
CA TYR A 152 5.64 2.53 -0.23
C TYR A 152 6.33 3.87 -0.18
N SER A 153 5.58 4.91 -0.52
CA SER A 153 5.97 6.31 -0.41
C SER A 153 5.06 7.03 0.56
N GLU A 154 5.63 7.93 1.33
CA GLU A 154 4.89 8.82 2.21
C GLU A 154 4.57 10.12 1.48
N ASP A 155 3.30 10.57 1.56
CA ASP A 155 2.91 11.88 1.08
C ASP A 155 3.50 12.94 2.01
N ARG A 156 4.56 13.57 1.58
CA ARG A 156 5.07 14.76 2.26
C ARG A 156 4.09 15.89 1.97
N GLN A 157 3.37 16.37 2.97
CA GLN A 157 2.70 17.66 2.85
C GLN A 157 3.75 18.68 2.42
N ALA A 158 3.52 19.36 1.30
CA ALA A 158 4.36 20.45 0.89
C ALA A 158 4.42 21.43 2.06
N VAL A 159 5.60 21.61 2.62
CA VAL A 159 5.83 22.66 3.64
C VAL A 159 5.51 23.98 2.93
N PRO A 160 4.57 24.77 3.44
CA PRO A 160 4.18 26.03 2.83
C PRO A 160 5.31 27.05 2.78
#